data_4c921957c6eceb7726ad7f327ad34001
#
_entry.id   4c921957c6eceb7726ad7f327ad34001
#
_cell.length_a   1.000
_cell.length_b   1.000
_cell.length_c   1.000
_cell.angle_alpha   90.00
_cell.angle_beta   90.00
_cell.angle_gamma   90.00
#
_symmetry.space_group_name_H-M   'P 1'
#
loop_
_entity.id
_entity.type
_entity.pdbx_description
1 polymer ?
#
loop_
_entity_poly.entity_id
_entity_poly.type
_entity_poly.pdbx_seq_one_letter_code
_entity_poly.pdbx_strand_id
1 'polypeptide(L)'
;MVTAYETLKKKIDRNDLIILDGGVGTELQFRGIEMDETWCGSASLNTQVLEQIHLDYINAGAEVITTNTYASSRLMLEAAGLADSFEEINSKAIFAAQEAKKKTKK
;
A
#
# COMPACT_ATOMS: atom_id res chain seq x y z
N MET A 1 6.18 -25.17 7.09
CA MET A 1 5.49 -24.12 6.32
C MET A 1 6.47 -23.07 5.82
N VAL A 2 6.39 -22.73 4.55
CA VAL A 2 7.29 -21.74 3.96
C VAL A 2 6.73 -20.33 4.21
N THR A 3 7.54 -19.44 4.79
CA THR A 3 7.12 -18.05 5.02
C THR A 3 7.30 -17.22 3.76
N ALA A 4 6.65 -16.05 3.73
CA ALA A 4 6.83 -15.10 2.63
C ALA A 4 8.31 -14.68 2.52
N TYR A 5 8.97 -14.48 3.65
CA TYR A 5 10.39 -14.13 3.68
C TYR A 5 11.24 -15.22 3.02
N GLU A 6 11.00 -16.48 3.37
CA GLU A 6 11.75 -17.59 2.80
C GLU A 6 11.55 -17.70 1.29
N THR A 7 10.33 -17.48 0.82
CA THR A 7 10.02 -17.52 -0.61
C THR A 7 10.81 -16.43 -1.36
N LEU A 8 10.80 -15.22 -0.85
CA LEU A 8 11.52 -14.11 -1.46
C LEU A 8 13.02 -14.29 -1.39
N LYS A 9 13.52 -14.79 -0.26
CA LYS A 9 14.95 -15.02 -0.09
C LYS A 9 15.46 -16.05 -1.10
N LYS A 10 14.72 -17.10 -1.35
CA LYS A 10 15.09 -18.10 -2.36
C LYS A 10 15.20 -17.49 -3.74
N LYS A 11 14.28 -16.60 -4.10
CA LYS A 11 14.33 -15.89 -5.38
C LYS A 11 15.57 -15.02 -5.48
N ILE A 12 15.87 -14.26 -4.42
CA ILE A 12 17.06 -13.41 -4.38
C ILE A 12 18.33 -14.24 -4.52
N ASP A 13 18.41 -15.34 -3.78
CA ASP A 13 19.59 -16.21 -3.79
C ASP A 13 19.83 -16.85 -5.17
N ARG A 14 18.77 -17.02 -5.97
CA ARG A 14 18.85 -17.58 -7.32
C ARG A 14 18.98 -16.52 -8.40
N ASN A 15 19.04 -15.25 -8.02
CA ASN A 15 19.04 -14.10 -8.94
C ASN A 15 17.78 -14.02 -9.81
N ASP A 16 16.66 -14.52 -9.31
CA ASP A 16 15.36 -14.37 -9.97
C ASP A 16 14.85 -12.94 -9.80
N LEU A 17 14.04 -12.51 -10.75
CA LEU A 17 13.39 -11.22 -10.66
C LEU A 17 12.25 -11.26 -9.65
N ILE A 18 12.10 -10.18 -8.90
CA ILE A 18 10.95 -9.98 -8.03
C ILE A 18 10.25 -8.72 -8.52
N ILE A 19 8.96 -8.82 -8.81
CA ILE A 19 8.19 -7.70 -9.35
C ILE A 19 7.54 -6.96 -8.20
N LEU A 20 7.85 -5.67 -8.08
CA LEU A 20 7.22 -4.79 -7.11
C LEU A 20 5.98 -4.15 -7.71
N ASP A 21 5.15 -3.55 -6.86
CA ASP A 21 4.02 -2.75 -7.32
C ASP A 21 4.52 -1.40 -7.86
N GLY A 22 3.58 -0.58 -8.30
CA GLY A 22 3.88 0.75 -8.82
C GLY A 22 3.36 1.85 -7.91
N GLY A 23 3.17 3.03 -8.46
CA GLY A 23 2.77 4.21 -7.70
C GLY A 23 1.34 4.11 -7.16
N VAL A 24 1.19 4.21 -5.86
CA VAL A 24 -0.13 4.19 -5.22
C VAL A 24 -0.78 5.57 -5.27
N GLY A 25 -0.03 6.63 -4.98
CA GLY A 25 -0.56 7.98 -5.03
C GLY A 25 -1.07 8.37 -6.41
N THR A 26 -0.32 8.02 -7.44
CA THR A 26 -0.70 8.31 -8.82
C THR A 26 -1.99 7.56 -9.19
N GLU A 27 -2.11 6.29 -8.78
CA GLU A 27 -3.33 5.51 -9.02
C GLU A 27 -4.53 6.08 -8.29
N LEU A 28 -4.33 6.51 -7.05
CA LEU A 28 -5.39 7.16 -6.28
C LEU A 28 -5.89 8.40 -7.01
N GLN A 29 -4.96 9.19 -7.54
CA GLN A 29 -5.29 10.40 -8.28
C GLN A 29 -6.08 10.09 -9.55
N PHE A 30 -5.66 9.07 -10.30
CA PHE A 30 -6.40 8.63 -11.49
C PHE A 30 -7.81 8.15 -11.16
N ARG A 31 -8.03 7.64 -9.96
CA ARG A 31 -9.32 7.12 -9.53
C ARG A 31 -10.19 8.16 -8.82
N GLY A 32 -9.80 9.42 -8.92
CA GLY A 32 -10.61 10.54 -8.44
C GLY A 32 -10.29 11.04 -7.04
N ILE A 33 -9.23 10.54 -6.41
CA ILE A 33 -8.79 11.02 -5.11
C ILE A 33 -7.78 12.14 -5.34
N GLU A 34 -8.12 13.35 -4.89
CA GLU A 34 -7.23 14.49 -5.09
C GLU A 34 -5.94 14.38 -4.27
N MET A 35 -4.85 14.82 -4.86
CA MET A 35 -3.57 14.91 -4.17
C MET A 35 -3.67 16.00 -3.10
N ASP A 36 -3.24 15.71 -1.89
CA ASP A 36 -3.23 16.66 -0.80
C ASP A 36 -1.81 16.79 -0.23
N GLU A 37 -1.71 17.48 0.91
CA GLU A 37 -0.43 17.73 1.57
C GLU A 37 0.22 16.46 2.10
N THR A 38 -0.52 15.37 2.21
CA THR A 38 -0.01 14.06 2.63
C THR A 38 0.37 13.18 1.46
N TRP A 39 0.39 13.71 0.25
CA TRP A 39 0.68 12.96 -0.97
C TRP A 39 -0.22 11.74 -1.09
N CYS A 40 -1.52 11.95 -0.83
CA CYS A 40 -2.55 10.91 -0.81
C CYS A 40 -2.40 9.92 0.36
N GLY A 41 -1.61 10.25 1.38
CA GLY A 41 -1.53 9.43 2.58
C GLY A 41 -2.88 9.35 3.29
N SER A 42 -3.60 10.49 3.33
CA SER A 42 -4.94 10.53 3.94
C SER A 42 -5.95 9.68 3.18
N ALA A 43 -5.67 9.35 1.92
CA ALA A 43 -6.56 8.52 1.10
C ALA A 43 -6.69 7.10 1.66
N SER A 44 -5.85 6.71 2.62
CA SER A 44 -6.01 5.42 3.31
C SER A 44 -7.35 5.34 4.04
N LEU A 45 -7.98 6.50 4.32
CA LEU A 45 -9.34 6.52 4.86
C LEU A 45 -10.37 6.01 3.84
N ASN A 46 -10.05 6.05 2.55
CA ASN A 46 -10.85 5.45 1.48
C ASN A 46 -10.36 4.02 1.25
N THR A 47 -10.56 3.17 2.24
CA THR A 47 -9.99 1.82 2.28
C THR A 47 -10.34 0.99 1.06
N GLN A 48 -11.57 1.09 0.56
CA GLN A 48 -12.01 0.30 -0.59
C GLN A 48 -11.23 0.61 -1.86
N VAL A 49 -11.00 1.89 -2.13
CA VAL A 49 -10.24 2.30 -3.32
C VAL A 49 -8.79 1.85 -3.19
N LEU A 50 -8.20 2.06 -2.03
CA LEU A 50 -6.81 1.67 -1.77
C LEU A 50 -6.64 0.15 -1.88
N GLU A 51 -7.54 -0.60 -1.29
CA GLU A 51 -7.52 -2.07 -1.37
C GLU A 51 -7.58 -2.53 -2.82
N GLN A 52 -8.45 -1.92 -3.63
CA GLN A 52 -8.59 -2.29 -5.03
C GLN A 52 -7.31 -2.00 -5.82
N ILE A 53 -6.62 -0.91 -5.50
CA ILE A 53 -5.34 -0.60 -6.14
C ILE A 53 -4.31 -1.70 -5.84
N HIS A 54 -4.20 -2.09 -4.58
CA HIS A 54 -3.29 -3.18 -4.21
C HIS A 54 -3.65 -4.47 -4.94
N LEU A 55 -4.94 -4.78 -4.98
CA LEU A 55 -5.42 -5.97 -5.66
C LEU A 55 -5.09 -5.95 -7.15
N ASP A 56 -5.29 -4.80 -7.80
CA ASP A 56 -5.00 -4.66 -9.22
C ASP A 56 -3.52 -4.84 -9.52
N TYR A 57 -2.63 -4.31 -8.65
CA TYR A 57 -1.19 -4.54 -8.82
C TYR A 57 -0.82 -6.00 -8.64
N ILE A 58 -1.41 -6.68 -7.65
CA ILE A 58 -1.15 -8.11 -7.46
C ILE A 58 -1.61 -8.90 -8.69
N ASN A 59 -2.80 -8.59 -9.19
CA ASN A 59 -3.34 -9.29 -10.36
C ASN A 59 -2.54 -8.99 -11.63
N ALA A 60 -1.85 -7.85 -11.68
CA ALA A 60 -0.97 -7.51 -12.79
C ALA A 60 0.40 -8.19 -12.69
N GLY A 61 0.69 -8.86 -11.58
CA GLY A 61 1.93 -9.61 -11.42
C GLY A 61 2.84 -9.17 -10.29
N ALA A 62 2.45 -8.18 -9.49
CA ALA A 62 3.29 -7.75 -8.36
C ALA A 62 3.40 -8.86 -7.32
N GLU A 63 4.61 -9.13 -6.89
CA GLU A 63 4.90 -10.13 -5.86
C GLU A 63 5.06 -9.49 -4.49
N VAL A 64 5.37 -8.19 -4.47
CA VAL A 64 5.49 -7.38 -3.25
C VAL A 64 4.69 -6.11 -3.46
N ILE A 65 3.83 -5.79 -2.51
CA ILE A 65 3.10 -4.52 -2.52
C ILE A 65 3.57 -3.65 -1.36
N THR A 66 3.47 -2.34 -1.57
CA THR A 66 3.91 -1.34 -0.61
C THR A 66 2.69 -0.69 0.03
N THR A 67 2.67 -0.61 1.36
CA THR A 67 1.57 0.05 2.05
C THR A 67 1.58 1.55 1.76
N ASN A 68 0.40 2.19 1.82
CA ASN A 68 0.27 3.63 1.56
C ASN A 68 0.64 4.44 2.81
N THR A 69 1.90 4.29 3.27
CA THR A 69 2.37 4.89 4.51
C THR A 69 3.60 5.80 4.34
N TYR A 70 4.00 6.08 3.11
CA TYR A 70 5.18 6.89 2.86
C TYR A 70 5.05 8.30 3.46
N ALA A 71 3.92 8.95 3.26
CA ALA A 71 3.70 10.32 3.69
C ALA A 71 2.68 10.43 4.83
N SER A 72 2.46 9.35 5.58
CA SER A 72 1.50 9.37 6.69
C SER A 72 2.19 9.37 8.06
N SER A 73 3.36 9.98 8.15
CA SER A 73 4.04 10.19 9.42
C SER A 73 3.29 11.25 10.24
N ARG A 74 3.58 11.29 11.55
CA ARG A 74 2.96 12.31 12.41
C ARG A 74 3.21 13.72 11.90
N LEU A 75 4.43 13.99 11.46
CA LEU A 75 4.79 15.33 10.97
C LEU A 75 3.97 15.72 9.74
N MET A 76 3.83 14.82 8.77
CA MET A 76 3.06 15.11 7.56
C MET A 76 1.58 15.26 7.85
N LEU A 77 1.01 14.41 8.70
CA LEU A 77 -0.39 14.48 9.06
C LEU A 77 -0.69 15.71 9.91
N GLU A 78 0.22 16.10 10.78
CA GLU A 78 0.08 17.31 11.58
C GLU A 78 0.03 18.53 10.68
N ALA A 79 0.90 18.63 9.68
CA ALA A 79 0.91 19.74 8.73
C ALA A 79 -0.39 19.83 7.94
N ALA A 80 -1.05 18.69 7.71
CA ALA A 80 -2.33 18.63 6.99
C ALA A 80 -3.54 18.77 7.93
N GLY A 81 -3.33 18.97 9.24
CA GLY A 81 -4.42 19.06 10.20
C GLY A 81 -5.04 17.73 10.57
N LEU A 82 -4.33 16.64 10.35
CA LEU A 82 -4.84 15.27 10.55
C LEU A 82 -4.10 14.51 11.65
N ALA A 83 -3.44 15.22 12.57
CA ALA A 83 -2.67 14.58 13.64
C ALA A 83 -3.50 13.60 14.46
N ASP A 84 -4.77 13.93 14.73
CA ASP A 84 -5.64 13.07 15.52
C ASP A 84 -6.05 11.79 14.79
N SER A 85 -5.84 11.73 13.48
CA SER A 85 -6.17 10.56 12.67
C SER A 85 -4.95 9.69 12.35
N PHE A 86 -3.80 9.95 12.99
CA PHE A 86 -2.56 9.24 12.70
C PHE A 86 -2.73 7.72 12.76
N GLU A 87 -3.24 7.21 13.88
CA GLU A 87 -3.38 5.77 14.05
C GLU A 87 -4.39 5.18 13.08
N GLU A 88 -5.51 5.86 12.88
CA GLU A 88 -6.55 5.40 11.96
C GLU A 88 -6.04 5.33 10.52
N ILE A 89 -5.37 6.39 10.05
CA ILE A 89 -4.86 6.43 8.68
C ILE A 89 -3.84 5.33 8.45
N ASN A 90 -2.88 5.17 9.34
CA ASN A 90 -1.83 4.16 9.17
C ASN A 90 -2.39 2.74 9.34
N SER A 91 -3.29 2.53 10.27
CA SER A 91 -3.93 1.21 10.45
C SER A 91 -4.74 0.81 9.22
N LYS A 92 -5.49 1.74 8.65
CA LYS A 92 -6.28 1.48 7.45
C LYS A 92 -5.40 1.24 6.23
N ALA A 93 -4.26 1.93 6.14
CA ALA A 93 -3.32 1.71 5.05
C ALA A 93 -2.78 0.27 5.07
N ILE A 94 -2.42 -0.22 6.24
CA ILE A 94 -1.93 -1.58 6.40
C ILE A 94 -3.07 -2.60 6.16
N PHE A 95 -4.24 -2.31 6.70
CA PHE A 95 -5.41 -3.17 6.54
C PHE A 95 -5.77 -3.37 5.07
N ALA A 96 -5.76 -2.29 4.28
CA ALA A 96 -6.07 -2.36 2.85
C ALA A 96 -5.11 -3.31 2.12
N ALA A 97 -3.82 -3.23 2.41
CA ALA A 97 -2.83 -4.10 1.80
C ALA A 97 -3.03 -5.55 2.22
N GLN A 98 -3.31 -5.78 3.50
CA GLN A 98 -3.53 -7.13 4.01
C GLN A 98 -4.79 -7.77 3.42
N GLU A 99 -5.87 -7.00 3.28
CA GLU A 99 -7.09 -7.51 2.69
C GLU A 99 -6.92 -7.86 1.21
N ALA A 100 -6.18 -7.03 0.47
CA ALA A 100 -5.88 -7.33 -0.93
C ALA A 100 -5.09 -8.64 -1.04
N LYS A 101 -4.12 -8.82 -0.17
CA LYS A 101 -3.32 -10.06 -0.13
C LYS A 101 -4.20 -11.28 0.12
N LYS A 102 -5.12 -11.19 1.08
CA LYS A 102 -6.02 -12.29 1.41
C LYS A 102 -6.90 -12.67 0.22
N LYS A 103 -7.39 -11.69 -0.52
CA LYS A 103 -8.32 -11.93 -1.63
C LYS A 103 -7.67 -12.61 -2.82
N THR A 104 -6.37 -12.51 -2.96
CA THR A 104 -5.67 -13.12 -4.09
C THR A 104 -5.26 -14.56 -3.82
N LYS A 105 -5.07 -14.94 -2.58
CA LYS A 105 -4.65 -16.29 -2.17
C LYS A 105 -3.45 -16.84 -2.93
N LYS A 106 -2.53 -15.98 -3.27
CA LYS A 106 -1.32 -16.41 -3.98
C LYS A 106 -0.13 -16.52 -3.06
#